data_32df1f41de4643dc9050cdf6e11c9cd7
#
_entry.id   32df1f41de4643dc9050cdf6e11c9cd7
#
_cell.length_a   1.000
_cell.length_b   1.000
_cell.length_c   1.000
_cell.angle_alpha   90.00
_cell.angle_beta   90.00
_cell.angle_gamma   90.00
#
_symmetry.space_group_name_H-M   'P 1'
#
loop_
_entity.id
_entity.type
_entity.pdbx_description
1 polymer ?
#
loop_
_entity_poly.entity_id
_entity_poly.type
_entity_poly.pdbx_seq_one_letter_code
_entity_poly.pdbx_strand_id
1 'polypeptide(L)'
;AASDVYKRQSVKIDQGDLAIRVSFDKDARTITISDNGIGMTAEELERNLGTIAHSGSEEFKTENAEQQGSDVDIIGQFGVGFYSAFMVASHVKVVSRAYGEDVAHVWESDGLEGYTIEDGERAEHGTDVILTLRENEKLDADGEAETYDRFLTEWGLKSLIQQYSNYVRYPIQMMVSKSRQKPKPEDAGDDYTPEYEDYQELETVNSMTPIWKKHSSDVEQKDYDEFYKSTFHDFDDPARTISFHAEGTLEYDALLFVPGRAPFDLYSKDYEKGLALYSSNVLIMDKCEELLPDYFGFVRGVVDSSDLTLNISRETLQHNGQLRAIARRLEKKIKADLANMRDDDRTAYEKFFEQFGRTLKFGIYQSYGMAKDTLGDLLLFYSAKEQKMVTLQEYVDKMPAEQKYIYFAAGDSCLLYTSPSPRDR
;
A
#
# COMPACT_ATOMS: atom_id res chain seq x y z
N ALA A 1 9.47 -21.31 1.55
CA ALA A 1 9.38 -22.08 2.82
C ALA A 1 7.93 -22.45 3.19
N ALA A 2 6.98 -21.50 3.23
CA ALA A 2 5.58 -21.82 3.55
C ALA A 2 4.90 -22.78 2.55
N SER A 3 5.31 -22.75 1.27
CA SER A 3 4.77 -23.63 0.22
C SER A 3 5.14 -25.10 0.40
N ASP A 4 6.28 -25.38 1.03
CA ASP A 4 6.74 -26.76 1.24
C ASP A 4 6.10 -27.44 2.46
N VAL A 5 5.45 -26.67 3.35
CA VAL A 5 4.68 -27.24 4.48
C VAL A 5 3.60 -28.20 3.98
N TYR A 6 3.00 -27.93 2.82
CA TYR A 6 2.00 -28.81 2.21
C TYR A 6 2.61 -30.05 1.52
N LYS A 7 3.85 -29.99 1.05
CA LYS A 7 4.52 -31.17 0.48
C LYS A 7 4.81 -32.25 1.52
N ARG A 8 4.95 -31.86 2.78
CA ARG A 8 5.17 -32.78 3.90
C ARG A 8 3.88 -32.93 4.72
N GLN A 9 2.88 -33.63 4.21
CA GLN A 9 1.59 -33.90 4.90
C GLN A 9 1.72 -34.51 6.32
N SER A 10 2.93 -34.79 6.77
CA SER A 10 3.25 -35.29 8.12
C SER A 10 3.78 -34.20 9.07
N VAL A 11 3.97 -32.95 8.62
CA VAL A 11 4.54 -31.88 9.42
C VAL A 11 3.44 -31.30 10.32
N LYS A 12 3.63 -31.40 11.63
CA LYS A 12 2.76 -30.82 12.64
C LYS A 12 3.39 -29.52 13.17
N ILE A 13 3.49 -28.50 12.30
CA ILE A 13 3.79 -27.15 12.77
C ILE A 13 2.44 -26.44 12.92
N ASP A 14 2.15 -25.92 14.12
CA ASP A 14 0.99 -25.08 14.34
C ASP A 14 1.21 -23.76 13.57
N GLN A 15 0.29 -23.41 12.68
CA GLN A 15 0.39 -22.15 11.92
C GLN A 15 0.41 -20.92 12.83
N GLY A 16 -0.17 -21.02 14.04
CA GLY A 16 -0.14 -19.97 15.05
C GLY A 16 1.24 -19.70 15.64
N ASP A 17 2.16 -20.67 15.55
CA ASP A 17 3.52 -20.53 16.07
C ASP A 17 4.51 -19.98 15.04
N LEU A 18 4.10 -19.87 13.75
CA LEU A 18 4.97 -19.37 12.69
C LEU A 18 5.18 -17.87 12.82
N ALA A 19 6.45 -17.46 12.80
CA ALA A 19 6.84 -16.06 12.89
C ALA A 19 8.11 -15.77 12.06
N ILE A 20 8.26 -14.51 11.69
CA ILE A 20 9.48 -13.97 11.09
C ILE A 20 10.10 -13.04 12.13
N ARG A 21 11.37 -13.18 12.42
CA ARG A 21 12.12 -12.28 13.30
C ARG A 21 13.13 -11.48 12.50
N VAL A 22 13.17 -10.18 12.74
CA VAL A 22 14.13 -9.29 12.12
C VAL A 22 14.98 -8.65 13.19
N SER A 23 16.29 -8.72 13.01
CA SER A 23 17.27 -8.10 13.91
C SER A 23 18.41 -7.49 13.10
N PHE A 24 19.17 -6.60 13.74
CA PHE A 24 20.36 -6.04 13.15
C PHE A 24 21.49 -5.96 14.18
N ASP A 25 22.70 -6.05 13.68
CA ASP A 25 23.92 -5.75 14.44
C ASP A 25 24.65 -4.61 13.76
N LYS A 26 24.76 -3.50 14.47
CA LYS A 26 25.34 -2.27 13.94
C LYS A 26 26.86 -2.36 13.79
N ASP A 27 27.53 -3.07 14.68
CA ASP A 27 28.99 -3.20 14.69
C ASP A 27 29.44 -4.19 13.61
N ALA A 28 28.72 -5.30 13.45
CA ALA A 28 28.94 -6.27 12.38
C ALA A 28 28.35 -5.83 11.02
N ARG A 29 27.57 -4.74 11.00
CA ARG A 29 26.81 -4.26 9.83
C ARG A 29 25.92 -5.33 9.20
N THR A 30 25.25 -6.13 10.02
CA THR A 30 24.40 -7.22 9.54
C THR A 30 22.92 -6.99 9.83
N ILE A 31 22.09 -7.49 8.93
CA ILE A 31 20.65 -7.67 9.15
C ILE A 31 20.38 -9.16 9.09
N THR A 32 19.65 -9.67 10.06
CA THR A 32 19.22 -11.07 10.11
C THR A 32 17.71 -11.14 10.00
N ILE A 33 17.23 -11.91 9.02
CA ILE A 33 15.82 -12.25 8.84
C ILE A 33 15.70 -13.74 9.11
N SER A 34 15.01 -14.11 10.18
CA SER A 34 14.88 -15.48 10.68
C SER A 34 13.43 -15.93 10.62
N ASP A 35 13.17 -17.11 10.07
CA ASP A 35 11.88 -17.78 10.16
C ASP A 35 11.99 -19.11 10.92
N ASN A 36 10.88 -19.56 11.47
CA ASN A 36 10.72 -20.87 12.08
C ASN A 36 9.87 -21.81 11.21
N GLY A 37 9.96 -21.64 9.90
CA GLY A 37 9.30 -22.50 8.92
C GLY A 37 9.94 -23.88 8.80
N ILE A 38 9.66 -24.57 7.71
CA ILE A 38 10.16 -25.96 7.51
C ILE A 38 11.66 -26.06 7.24
N GLY A 39 12.35 -24.96 6.98
CA GLY A 39 13.75 -24.96 6.56
C GLY A 39 13.98 -25.63 5.22
N MET A 40 15.27 -25.83 4.88
CA MET A 40 15.73 -26.43 3.63
C MET A 40 16.87 -27.42 3.88
N THR A 41 16.91 -28.49 3.10
CA THR A 41 18.06 -29.41 3.01
C THR A 41 19.18 -28.80 2.17
N ALA A 42 20.36 -29.43 2.11
CA ALA A 42 21.46 -28.97 1.27
C ALA A 42 21.07 -28.93 -0.22
N GLU A 43 20.36 -29.95 -0.71
CA GLU A 43 19.89 -30.01 -2.09
C GLU A 43 18.85 -28.93 -2.40
N GLU A 44 17.98 -28.62 -1.42
CA GLU A 44 16.98 -27.55 -1.55
C GLU A 44 17.66 -26.17 -1.55
N LEU A 45 18.69 -25.96 -0.74
CA LEU A 45 19.50 -24.73 -0.76
C LEU A 45 20.19 -24.55 -2.12
N GLU A 46 20.82 -25.61 -2.64
CA GLU A 46 21.46 -25.60 -3.96
C GLU A 46 20.44 -25.27 -5.06
N ARG A 47 19.31 -25.94 -5.08
CA ARG A 47 18.27 -25.75 -6.09
C ARG A 47 17.62 -24.37 -6.03
N ASN A 48 17.27 -23.89 -4.83
CA ASN A 48 16.47 -22.68 -4.64
C ASN A 48 17.32 -21.40 -4.60
N LEU A 49 18.58 -21.48 -4.18
CA LEU A 49 19.48 -20.32 -4.04
C LEU A 49 20.66 -20.39 -4.99
N GLY A 50 21.05 -21.58 -5.45
CA GLY A 50 22.16 -21.75 -6.39
C GLY A 50 21.77 -21.56 -7.86
N THR A 51 20.47 -21.58 -8.18
CA THR A 51 19.98 -21.45 -9.56
C THR A 51 19.13 -20.17 -9.69
N ILE A 52 19.54 -19.24 -10.55
CA ILE A 52 18.81 -18.00 -10.81
C ILE A 52 17.48 -18.30 -11.52
N ALA A 53 16.42 -17.61 -11.13
CA ALA A 53 15.07 -17.74 -11.68
C ALA A 53 14.44 -19.14 -11.49
N HIS A 54 14.86 -19.88 -10.49
CA HIS A 54 14.18 -21.09 -10.04
C HIS A 54 13.27 -20.76 -8.83
N SER A 55 11.97 -21.00 -8.98
CA SER A 55 10.99 -20.74 -7.90
C SER A 55 10.32 -22.06 -7.49
N GLY A 56 10.68 -22.57 -6.31
CA GLY A 56 9.96 -23.69 -5.70
C GLY A 56 8.48 -23.38 -5.45
N SER A 57 8.12 -22.12 -5.37
CA SER A 57 6.72 -21.65 -5.24
C SER A 57 5.94 -21.82 -6.54
N GLU A 58 6.56 -21.63 -7.70
CA GLU A 58 5.92 -21.81 -9.01
C GLU A 58 5.70 -23.32 -9.31
N GLU A 59 6.69 -24.16 -8.98
CA GLU A 59 6.53 -25.61 -9.07
C GLU A 59 5.37 -26.09 -8.21
N PHE A 60 5.28 -25.60 -6.97
CA PHE A 60 4.19 -25.93 -6.06
C PHE A 60 2.82 -25.51 -6.62
N LYS A 61 2.71 -24.31 -7.20
CA LYS A 61 1.47 -23.82 -7.82
C LYS A 61 1.04 -24.70 -8.99
N THR A 62 2.00 -25.13 -9.79
CA THR A 62 1.77 -25.98 -10.96
C THR A 62 1.34 -27.40 -10.56
N GLU A 63 2.00 -27.98 -9.55
CA GLU A 63 1.69 -29.34 -9.06
C GLU A 63 0.33 -29.42 -8.32
N ASN A 64 -0.12 -28.33 -7.71
CA ASN A 64 -1.38 -28.28 -6.93
C ASN A 64 -2.52 -27.53 -7.64
N ALA A 65 -2.35 -27.15 -8.91
CA ALA A 65 -3.39 -26.48 -9.70
C ALA A 65 -4.69 -27.32 -9.85
N GLU A 66 -4.60 -28.64 -9.70
CA GLU A 66 -5.72 -29.56 -9.77
C GLU A 66 -6.51 -29.72 -8.45
N GLN A 67 -5.96 -29.28 -7.32
CA GLN A 67 -6.64 -29.28 -6.02
C GLN A 67 -7.27 -27.92 -5.77
N GLN A 68 -8.42 -27.69 -6.37
CA GLN A 68 -9.25 -26.49 -6.12
C GLN A 68 -9.57 -26.37 -4.62
N GLY A 69 -9.11 -25.32 -3.98
CA GLY A 69 -9.60 -24.89 -2.67
C GLY A 69 -8.61 -24.36 -1.66
N SER A 70 -7.31 -24.29 -1.93
CA SER A 70 -6.37 -23.63 -1.01
C SER A 70 -5.96 -22.27 -1.56
N ASP A 71 -6.44 -21.23 -0.92
CA ASP A 71 -6.00 -19.84 -1.04
C ASP A 71 -4.54 -19.73 -0.53
N VAL A 72 -3.59 -20.28 -1.29
CA VAL A 72 -2.17 -20.16 -0.96
C VAL A 72 -1.63 -18.91 -1.62
N ASP A 73 -1.61 -17.82 -0.87
CA ASP A 73 -0.96 -16.57 -1.25
C ASP A 73 0.55 -16.81 -1.44
N ILE A 74 0.98 -17.05 -2.67
CA ILE A 74 2.38 -17.23 -3.01
C ILE A 74 2.96 -15.89 -3.43
N ILE A 75 3.82 -15.31 -2.58
CA ILE A 75 4.46 -14.01 -2.81
C ILE A 75 5.63 -14.14 -3.81
N GLY A 76 6.41 -15.22 -3.73
CA GLY A 76 7.60 -15.45 -4.56
C GLY A 76 7.29 -16.27 -5.80
N GLN A 77 7.02 -15.62 -6.94
CA GLN A 77 6.67 -16.32 -8.19
C GLN A 77 7.84 -16.53 -9.14
N PHE A 78 8.86 -15.67 -9.10
CA PHE A 78 9.91 -15.61 -10.14
C PHE A 78 11.27 -16.19 -9.72
N GLY A 79 11.46 -16.53 -8.44
CA GLY A 79 12.75 -17.04 -7.93
C GLY A 79 13.91 -16.05 -8.00
N VAL A 80 13.64 -14.75 -8.21
CA VAL A 80 14.68 -13.72 -8.31
C VAL A 80 14.70 -12.76 -7.11
N GLY A 81 13.65 -12.75 -6.28
CA GLY A 81 13.55 -11.82 -5.15
C GLY A 81 14.70 -11.96 -4.14
N PHE A 82 15.19 -13.18 -3.92
CA PHE A 82 16.34 -13.43 -3.06
C PHE A 82 17.60 -12.69 -3.50
N TYR A 83 17.85 -12.63 -4.82
CA TYR A 83 19.05 -11.99 -5.35
C TYR A 83 19.07 -10.48 -5.20
N SER A 84 17.91 -9.84 -4.93
CA SER A 84 17.87 -8.42 -4.59
C SER A 84 18.63 -8.10 -3.30
N ALA A 85 18.89 -9.07 -2.44
CA ALA A 85 19.74 -8.93 -1.26
C ALA A 85 21.14 -8.42 -1.63
N PHE A 86 21.69 -8.83 -2.79
CA PHE A 86 23.02 -8.40 -3.25
C PHE A 86 23.06 -6.93 -3.72
N MET A 87 21.93 -6.27 -3.87
CA MET A 87 21.91 -4.83 -4.13
C MET A 87 22.39 -4.03 -2.91
N VAL A 88 22.08 -4.51 -1.70
CA VAL A 88 22.43 -3.84 -0.45
C VAL A 88 23.52 -4.56 0.36
N ALA A 89 23.71 -5.87 0.11
CA ALA A 89 24.66 -6.68 0.83
C ALA A 89 25.93 -6.93 0.01
N SER A 90 27.09 -6.94 0.68
CA SER A 90 28.37 -7.40 0.15
C SER A 90 28.54 -8.89 0.30
N HIS A 91 27.82 -9.51 1.25
CA HIS A 91 27.87 -10.93 1.53
C HIS A 91 26.51 -11.39 2.06
N VAL A 92 26.05 -12.55 1.61
CA VAL A 92 24.78 -13.16 2.04
C VAL A 92 25.07 -14.56 2.56
N LYS A 93 24.65 -14.81 3.80
CA LYS A 93 24.73 -16.11 4.47
C LYS A 93 23.33 -16.60 4.78
N VAL A 94 23.03 -17.84 4.41
CA VAL A 94 21.75 -18.49 4.72
C VAL A 94 22.03 -19.74 5.53
N VAL A 95 21.52 -19.78 6.76
CA VAL A 95 21.59 -20.94 7.65
C VAL A 95 20.23 -21.59 7.70
N SER A 96 20.10 -22.84 7.27
CA SER A 96 18.81 -23.52 7.24
C SER A 96 18.90 -24.92 7.81
N ARG A 97 17.89 -25.29 8.62
CA ARG A 97 17.70 -26.64 9.10
C ARG A 97 16.32 -27.13 8.70
N ALA A 98 16.28 -28.18 7.90
CA ALA A 98 15.02 -28.76 7.47
C ALA A 98 14.28 -29.42 8.63
N TYR A 99 12.97 -29.35 8.62
CA TYR A 99 12.12 -30.03 9.62
C TYR A 99 12.34 -31.54 9.57
N GLY A 100 12.67 -32.11 10.74
CA GLY A 100 12.97 -33.55 10.89
C GLY A 100 14.41 -33.93 10.61
N GLU A 101 15.28 -32.98 10.31
CA GLU A 101 16.73 -33.21 10.20
C GLU A 101 17.48 -32.69 11.42
N ASP A 102 18.59 -33.33 11.76
CA ASP A 102 19.45 -32.96 12.88
C ASP A 102 20.57 -32.00 12.48
N VAL A 103 20.89 -31.93 11.19
CA VAL A 103 21.98 -31.10 10.65
C VAL A 103 21.40 -29.88 9.96
N ALA A 104 21.97 -28.70 10.26
CA ALA A 104 21.73 -27.49 9.50
C ALA A 104 22.78 -27.34 8.41
N HIS A 105 22.44 -26.63 7.35
CA HIS A 105 23.33 -26.31 6.24
C HIS A 105 23.46 -24.80 6.09
N VAL A 106 24.65 -24.39 5.69
CA VAL A 106 25.02 -22.98 5.47
C VAL A 106 25.33 -22.77 4.01
N TRP A 107 24.57 -21.91 3.38
CA TRP A 107 24.85 -21.40 2.04
C TRP A 107 25.41 -19.99 2.15
N GLU A 108 26.52 -19.70 1.50
CA GLU A 108 27.16 -18.39 1.50
C GLU A 108 27.58 -17.95 0.11
N SER A 109 27.43 -16.65 -0.20
CA SER A 109 27.85 -16.04 -1.44
C SER A 109 28.11 -14.54 -1.29
N ASP A 110 29.05 -14.01 -2.06
CA ASP A 110 29.26 -12.57 -2.29
C ASP A 110 28.54 -12.05 -3.54
N GLY A 111 27.84 -12.93 -4.26
CA GLY A 111 27.13 -12.62 -5.50
C GLY A 111 27.99 -12.48 -6.76
N LEU A 112 29.29 -12.76 -6.69
CA LEU A 112 30.23 -12.58 -7.80
C LEU A 112 30.68 -13.89 -8.42
N GLU A 113 31.29 -14.81 -7.63
CA GLU A 113 31.99 -15.99 -8.14
C GLU A 113 31.30 -17.32 -7.84
N GLY A 114 30.08 -17.29 -7.28
CA GLY A 114 29.34 -18.49 -6.94
C GLY A 114 28.96 -18.55 -5.47
N TYR A 115 28.81 -19.76 -4.94
CA TYR A 115 28.39 -19.99 -3.56
C TYR A 115 29.09 -21.24 -2.98
N THR A 116 29.09 -21.37 -1.67
CA THR A 116 29.48 -22.55 -0.92
C THR A 116 28.30 -23.10 -0.13
N ILE A 117 28.31 -24.44 0.06
CA ILE A 117 27.37 -25.10 0.98
C ILE A 117 28.19 -25.96 1.93
N GLU A 118 28.01 -25.74 3.22
CA GLU A 118 28.72 -26.48 4.29
C GLU A 118 27.73 -26.89 5.37
N ASP A 119 28.11 -27.85 6.20
CA ASP A 119 27.34 -28.20 7.39
C ASP A 119 27.44 -27.06 8.41
N GLY A 120 26.36 -26.80 9.12
CA GLY A 120 26.26 -25.74 10.12
C GLY A 120 25.44 -26.14 11.34
N GLU A 121 25.26 -25.20 12.23
CA GLU A 121 24.49 -25.38 13.46
C GLU A 121 23.30 -24.44 13.48
N ARG A 122 22.12 -24.97 13.77
CA ARG A 122 20.89 -24.24 14.08
C ARG A 122 20.04 -25.07 15.05
N ALA A 123 19.62 -24.47 16.15
CA ALA A 123 18.94 -25.18 17.21
C ALA A 123 17.57 -25.74 16.82
N GLU A 124 16.83 -25.01 15.99
CA GLU A 124 15.46 -25.33 15.56
C GLU A 124 15.37 -25.36 14.03
N HIS A 125 14.30 -25.97 13.50
CA HIS A 125 13.99 -25.89 12.07
C HIS A 125 13.68 -24.45 11.63
N GLY A 126 13.83 -24.16 10.34
CA GLY A 126 13.61 -22.84 9.75
C GLY A 126 14.85 -22.29 9.08
N THR A 127 14.84 -21.01 8.74
CA THR A 127 15.92 -20.40 7.95
C THR A 127 16.29 -19.02 8.51
N ASP A 128 17.59 -18.75 8.60
CA ASP A 128 18.16 -17.45 8.91
C ASP A 128 18.85 -16.91 7.63
N VAL A 129 18.43 -15.76 7.17
CA VAL A 129 19.07 -15.01 6.08
C VAL A 129 19.81 -13.85 6.71
N ILE A 130 21.13 -13.86 6.61
CA ILE A 130 22.04 -12.88 7.20
C ILE A 130 22.67 -12.07 6.07
N LEU A 131 22.42 -10.78 6.06
CA LEU A 131 22.91 -9.83 5.08
C LEU A 131 24.01 -8.99 5.71
N THR A 132 25.25 -9.11 5.23
CA THR A 132 26.31 -8.16 5.56
C THR A 132 26.21 -6.98 4.62
N LEU A 133 25.81 -5.82 5.13
CA LEU A 133 25.55 -4.64 4.32
C LEU A 133 26.86 -4.06 3.73
N ARG A 134 26.73 -3.50 2.54
CA ARG A 134 27.82 -2.73 1.91
C ARG A 134 28.19 -1.54 2.77
N GLU A 135 29.42 -1.07 2.61
CA GLU A 135 29.82 0.21 3.18
C GLU A 135 29.09 1.36 2.48
N ASN A 136 28.86 2.44 3.22
CA ASN A 136 28.26 3.63 2.64
C ASN A 136 29.17 4.17 1.53
N GLU A 137 28.57 4.56 0.43
CA GLU A 137 29.30 5.21 -0.66
C GLU A 137 29.77 6.61 -0.23
N LYS A 138 30.86 7.06 -0.82
CA LYS A 138 31.31 8.43 -0.63
C LYS A 138 30.40 9.35 -1.44
N LEU A 139 30.11 10.54 -0.88
CA LEU A 139 29.38 11.59 -1.58
C LEU A 139 29.93 11.78 -2.99
N ASP A 140 29.06 11.70 -3.98
CA ASP A 140 29.39 12.02 -5.37
C ASP A 140 29.54 13.53 -5.59
N ALA A 141 29.75 13.95 -6.85
CA ALA A 141 29.92 15.36 -7.20
C ALA A 141 28.66 16.21 -6.95
N ASP A 142 27.48 15.58 -6.90
CA ASP A 142 26.18 16.21 -6.68
C ASP A 142 25.76 16.19 -5.21
N GLY A 143 26.59 15.59 -4.34
CA GLY A 143 26.37 15.53 -2.89
C GLY A 143 25.43 14.41 -2.47
N GLU A 144 25.15 13.47 -3.35
CA GLU A 144 24.38 12.27 -3.07
C GLU A 144 25.30 11.09 -2.74
N ALA A 145 24.89 10.25 -1.80
CA ALA A 145 25.58 8.99 -1.48
C ALA A 145 24.56 7.96 -1.04
N GLU A 146 24.71 6.74 -1.52
CA GLU A 146 23.94 5.63 -0.96
C GLU A 146 24.43 5.31 0.46
N THR A 147 23.51 5.44 1.42
CA THR A 147 23.79 5.15 2.82
C THR A 147 22.98 3.94 3.27
N TYR A 148 23.71 2.86 3.60
CA TYR A 148 23.09 1.62 4.08
C TYR A 148 22.85 1.63 5.59
N ASP A 149 23.41 2.58 6.34
CA ASP A 149 23.27 2.71 7.80
C ASP A 149 21.83 2.93 8.24
N ARG A 150 20.98 3.48 7.36
CA ARG A 150 19.54 3.62 7.62
C ARG A 150 18.87 2.27 7.93
N PHE A 151 19.39 1.19 7.40
CA PHE A 151 18.88 -0.18 7.61
C PHE A 151 19.43 -0.81 8.91
N LEU A 152 20.42 -0.20 9.56
CA LEU A 152 20.98 -0.63 10.83
C LEU A 152 20.40 0.17 12.01
N THR A 153 19.13 0.52 11.91
CA THR A 153 18.39 1.21 12.96
C THR A 153 17.02 0.57 13.15
N GLU A 154 16.55 0.57 14.39
CA GLU A 154 15.23 0.07 14.75
C GLU A 154 14.13 0.77 13.95
N TRP A 155 14.18 2.10 13.89
CA TRP A 155 13.20 2.91 13.17
C TRP A 155 13.23 2.63 11.65
N GLY A 156 14.41 2.53 11.05
CA GLY A 156 14.56 2.26 9.62
C GLY A 156 13.98 0.91 9.21
N LEU A 157 14.30 -0.15 9.95
CA LEU A 157 13.74 -1.47 9.68
C LEU A 157 12.23 -1.54 9.93
N LYS A 158 11.76 -0.95 11.04
CA LYS A 158 10.33 -0.91 11.37
C LYS A 158 9.54 -0.18 10.27
N SER A 159 10.04 0.97 9.81
CA SER A 159 9.41 1.73 8.72
C SER A 159 9.34 0.94 7.41
N LEU A 160 10.43 0.24 7.04
CA LEU A 160 10.44 -0.62 5.85
C LEU A 160 9.44 -1.77 5.95
N ILE A 161 9.39 -2.45 7.09
CA ILE A 161 8.44 -3.54 7.31
C ILE A 161 7.02 -3.02 7.21
N GLN A 162 6.72 -1.90 7.83
CA GLN A 162 5.39 -1.30 7.80
C GLN A 162 5.00 -0.81 6.40
N GLN A 163 5.94 -0.32 5.62
CA GLN A 163 5.67 0.16 4.25
C GLN A 163 5.45 -1.01 3.28
N TYR A 164 6.33 -2.02 3.27
CA TYR A 164 6.36 -3.03 2.21
C TYR A 164 5.81 -4.40 2.63
N SER A 165 5.79 -4.70 3.92
CA SER A 165 5.48 -6.03 4.47
C SER A 165 4.42 -5.99 5.57
N ASN A 166 3.70 -4.87 5.72
CA ASN A 166 2.72 -4.69 6.80
C ASN A 166 1.63 -5.77 6.83
N TYR A 167 1.28 -6.27 5.66
CA TYR A 167 0.18 -7.22 5.50
C TYR A 167 0.64 -8.64 5.16
N VAL A 168 1.90 -8.93 5.39
CA VAL A 168 2.40 -10.32 5.37
C VAL A 168 1.65 -11.12 6.44
N ARG A 169 1.10 -12.27 6.05
CA ARG A 169 0.22 -13.12 6.87
C ARG A 169 0.82 -13.54 8.23
N TYR A 170 2.13 -13.61 8.32
CA TYR A 170 2.83 -14.03 9.53
C TYR A 170 3.31 -12.84 10.34
N PRO A 171 3.33 -12.95 11.70
CA PRO A 171 3.86 -11.88 12.54
C PRO A 171 5.35 -11.66 12.23
N ILE A 172 5.70 -10.42 11.97
CA ILE A 172 7.09 -9.97 11.85
C ILE A 172 7.44 -9.31 13.17
N GLN A 173 8.41 -9.88 13.86
CA GLN A 173 8.79 -9.51 15.22
C GLN A 173 10.18 -8.88 15.24
N MET A 174 10.32 -7.82 16.03
CA MET A 174 11.59 -7.16 16.28
C MET A 174 11.76 -6.87 17.77
N MET A 175 13.00 -6.86 18.25
CA MET A 175 13.33 -6.28 19.56
C MET A 175 13.27 -4.77 19.44
N VAL A 176 12.39 -4.14 20.22
CA VAL A 176 12.13 -2.70 20.22
C VAL A 176 12.55 -2.13 21.58
N SER A 177 13.28 -1.02 21.52
CA SER A 177 13.67 -0.30 22.72
C SER A 177 12.52 0.55 23.23
N LYS A 178 12.10 0.32 24.45
CA LYS A 178 11.04 1.06 25.14
C LYS A 178 11.59 1.70 26.40
N SER A 179 11.00 2.82 26.79
CA SER A 179 11.31 3.49 28.03
C SER A 179 10.09 3.49 28.94
N ARG A 180 10.27 3.09 30.19
CA ARG A 180 9.21 3.16 31.19
C ARG A 180 9.66 3.98 32.39
N GLN A 181 8.71 4.69 32.98
CA GLN A 181 8.96 5.42 34.21
C GLN A 181 9.15 4.42 35.36
N LYS A 182 10.26 4.59 36.10
CA LYS A 182 10.48 3.83 37.33
C LYS A 182 9.40 4.17 38.37
N PRO A 183 8.99 3.18 39.21
CA PRO A 183 8.07 3.48 40.30
C PRO A 183 8.59 4.62 41.17
N LYS A 184 7.72 5.59 41.51
CA LYS A 184 8.06 6.67 42.40
C LYS A 184 8.45 6.05 43.78
N PRO A 185 9.68 6.33 44.32
CA PRO A 185 10.05 5.91 45.65
C PRO A 185 9.07 6.44 46.69
N GLU A 186 8.76 5.64 47.73
CA GLU A 186 7.82 6.02 48.77
C GLU A 186 8.29 7.28 49.55
N ASP A 187 9.59 7.56 49.56
CA ASP A 187 10.23 8.68 50.25
C ASP A 187 10.39 9.92 49.32
N ALA A 188 9.90 9.89 48.11
CA ALA A 188 10.09 10.98 47.16
C ALA A 188 9.23 12.19 47.51
N GLY A 189 9.89 13.33 47.79
CA GLY A 189 9.28 14.62 48.06
C GLY A 189 8.57 15.25 46.85
N ASP A 190 8.09 16.48 47.03
CA ASP A 190 7.34 17.20 45.98
C ASP A 190 8.18 17.60 44.75
N ASP A 191 9.53 17.61 44.89
CA ASP A 191 10.49 17.90 43.82
C ASP A 191 10.96 16.66 43.04
N TYR A 192 10.25 15.53 43.14
CA TYR A 192 10.66 14.30 42.45
C TYR A 192 10.63 14.46 40.93
N THR A 193 11.79 14.29 40.30
CA THR A 193 11.89 14.16 38.85
C THR A 193 11.76 12.69 38.45
N PRO A 194 10.81 12.34 37.57
CA PRO A 194 10.64 10.98 37.11
C PRO A 194 11.93 10.41 36.47
N GLU A 195 12.38 9.26 36.98
CA GLU A 195 13.43 8.50 36.34
C GLU A 195 12.84 7.50 35.36
N TYR A 196 13.51 7.31 34.23
CA TYR A 196 13.11 6.35 33.21
C TYR A 196 14.17 5.24 33.12
N GLU A 197 13.72 4.05 32.80
CA GLU A 197 14.61 2.94 32.46
C GLU A 197 14.26 2.43 31.08
N ASP A 198 15.29 2.18 30.26
CA ASP A 198 15.14 1.59 28.94
C ASP A 198 15.16 0.07 29.06
N TYR A 199 14.25 -0.57 28.35
CA TYR A 199 14.17 -2.02 28.25
C TYR A 199 13.87 -2.44 26.82
N GLN A 200 14.18 -3.67 26.47
CA GLN A 200 13.87 -4.24 25.18
C GLN A 200 12.68 -5.19 25.29
N GLU A 201 11.78 -5.11 24.33
CA GLU A 201 10.60 -5.97 24.23
C GLU A 201 10.46 -6.49 22.81
N LEU A 202 10.09 -7.76 22.67
CA LEU A 202 9.76 -8.35 21.38
C LEU A 202 8.37 -7.86 20.95
N GLU A 203 8.31 -7.10 19.89
CA GLU A 203 7.07 -6.50 19.35
C GLU A 203 6.77 -7.04 17.96
N THR A 204 5.50 -7.36 17.69
CA THR A 204 5.02 -7.60 16.33
C THR A 204 4.82 -6.25 15.64
N VAL A 205 5.57 -5.99 14.57
CA VAL A 205 5.65 -4.68 13.93
C VAL A 205 4.77 -4.54 12.69
N ASN A 206 4.17 -5.64 12.21
CA ASN A 206 3.25 -5.64 11.07
C ASN A 206 1.80 -5.92 11.53
N SER A 207 0.83 -5.52 10.70
CA SER A 207 -0.61 -5.66 10.99
C SER A 207 -1.22 -6.98 10.52
N MET A 208 -0.56 -7.72 9.65
CA MET A 208 -0.94 -9.00 9.04
C MET A 208 -2.23 -8.97 8.21
N THR A 209 -3.30 -8.40 8.73
CA THR A 209 -4.61 -8.39 8.06
C THR A 209 -4.94 -6.97 7.57
N PRO A 210 -5.03 -6.75 6.25
CA PRO A 210 -5.41 -5.45 5.72
C PRO A 210 -6.88 -5.14 5.98
N ILE A 211 -7.16 -3.87 6.30
CA ILE A 211 -8.52 -3.42 6.61
C ILE A 211 -9.49 -3.61 5.45
N TRP A 212 -9.02 -3.51 4.19
CA TRP A 212 -9.84 -3.66 2.98
C TRP A 212 -10.26 -5.10 2.68
N LYS A 213 -9.65 -6.10 3.33
CA LYS A 213 -10.04 -7.52 3.24
C LYS A 213 -10.94 -7.97 4.38
N LYS A 214 -11.15 -7.12 5.39
CA LYS A 214 -12.10 -7.42 6.46
C LYS A 214 -13.52 -7.30 5.94
N HIS A 215 -14.41 -8.13 6.47
CA HIS A 215 -15.83 -8.00 6.13
C HIS A 215 -16.37 -6.64 6.60
N SER A 216 -17.19 -5.99 5.79
CA SER A 216 -17.70 -4.64 6.08
C SER A 216 -18.51 -4.54 7.39
N SER A 217 -19.05 -5.67 7.90
CA SER A 217 -19.70 -5.73 9.21
C SER A 217 -18.72 -5.63 10.39
N ASP A 218 -17.45 -5.93 10.16
CA ASP A 218 -16.41 -6.03 11.18
C ASP A 218 -15.52 -4.79 11.26
N VAL A 219 -15.83 -3.78 10.43
CA VAL A 219 -15.09 -2.52 10.35
C VAL A 219 -16.04 -1.36 10.57
N GLU A 220 -15.76 -0.55 11.57
CA GLU A 220 -16.49 0.68 11.83
C GLU A 220 -15.94 1.85 11.00
N GLN A 221 -16.75 2.90 10.78
CA GLN A 221 -16.30 4.09 10.05
C GLN A 221 -15.05 4.71 10.70
N LYS A 222 -14.96 4.67 12.01
CA LYS A 222 -13.81 5.16 12.77
C LYS A 222 -12.52 4.45 12.41
N ASP A 223 -12.57 3.14 12.15
CA ASP A 223 -11.38 2.36 11.76
C ASP A 223 -10.87 2.80 10.38
N TYR A 224 -11.78 3.10 9.44
CA TYR A 224 -11.44 3.66 8.14
C TYR A 224 -10.84 5.06 8.25
N ASP A 225 -11.38 5.90 9.14
CA ASP A 225 -10.90 7.26 9.35
C ASP A 225 -9.50 7.26 9.99
N GLU A 226 -9.25 6.38 10.95
CA GLU A 226 -7.94 6.18 11.57
C GLU A 226 -6.92 5.64 10.56
N PHE A 227 -7.32 4.66 9.75
CA PHE A 227 -6.49 4.14 8.66
C PHE A 227 -6.14 5.24 7.65
N TYR A 228 -7.12 6.03 7.22
CA TYR A 228 -6.89 7.14 6.30
C TYR A 228 -5.88 8.14 6.85
N LYS A 229 -6.10 8.62 8.08
CA LYS A 229 -5.22 9.61 8.72
C LYS A 229 -3.79 9.08 8.91
N SER A 230 -3.64 7.84 9.35
CA SER A 230 -2.33 7.25 9.59
C SER A 230 -1.57 6.95 8.30
N THR A 231 -2.26 6.45 7.27
CA THR A 231 -1.63 6.02 6.01
C THR A 231 -1.29 7.19 5.10
N PHE A 232 -2.18 8.18 5.02
CA PHE A 232 -2.01 9.32 4.10
C PHE A 232 -1.54 10.59 4.81
N HIS A 233 -1.21 10.49 6.11
CA HIS A 233 -0.72 11.61 6.93
C HIS A 233 -1.63 12.84 6.89
N ASP A 234 -2.93 12.60 6.85
CA ASP A 234 -3.95 13.64 6.88
C ASP A 234 -4.44 13.87 8.32
N PHE A 235 -4.85 15.09 8.63
CA PHE A 235 -5.36 15.45 9.97
C PHE A 235 -6.87 15.39 10.04
N ASP A 236 -7.54 15.58 8.92
CA ASP A 236 -8.98 15.58 8.80
C ASP A 236 -9.52 14.20 8.43
N ASP A 237 -10.77 13.92 8.79
CA ASP A 237 -11.46 12.72 8.31
C ASP A 237 -11.76 12.84 6.81
N PRO A 238 -11.82 11.72 6.08
CA PRO A 238 -12.20 11.75 4.68
C PRO A 238 -13.66 12.18 4.52
N ALA A 239 -13.95 12.98 3.49
CA ALA A 239 -15.33 13.35 3.16
C ALA A 239 -16.17 12.14 2.74
N ARG A 240 -15.54 11.12 2.19
CA ARG A 240 -16.18 9.88 1.75
C ARG A 240 -15.22 8.70 1.78
N THR A 241 -15.72 7.55 2.23
CA THR A 241 -15.03 6.26 2.19
C THR A 241 -15.79 5.33 1.25
N ILE A 242 -15.10 4.71 0.30
CA ILE A 242 -15.67 3.80 -0.70
C ILE A 242 -14.92 2.48 -0.57
N SER A 243 -15.55 1.47 0.02
CA SER A 243 -14.99 0.13 0.16
C SER A 243 -15.83 -0.85 -0.65
N PHE A 244 -15.20 -1.68 -1.45
CA PHE A 244 -15.89 -2.74 -2.18
C PHE A 244 -14.94 -3.84 -2.63
N HIS A 245 -15.50 -5.05 -2.71
CA HIS A 245 -14.91 -6.20 -3.36
C HIS A 245 -15.48 -6.34 -4.77
N ALA A 246 -14.64 -6.66 -5.74
CA ALA A 246 -15.01 -6.85 -7.12
C ALA A 246 -14.72 -8.28 -7.55
N GLU A 247 -15.79 -9.01 -7.87
CA GLU A 247 -15.72 -10.36 -8.43
C GLU A 247 -15.89 -10.35 -9.95
N GLY A 248 -15.38 -11.35 -10.63
CA GLY A 248 -15.57 -11.56 -12.06
C GLY A 248 -14.30 -12.02 -12.77
N THR A 249 -14.04 -11.48 -13.96
CA THR A 249 -12.81 -11.80 -14.74
C THR A 249 -11.53 -11.36 -14.03
N LEU A 250 -11.62 -10.37 -13.17
CA LEU A 250 -10.58 -9.87 -12.28
C LEU A 250 -11.18 -9.72 -10.90
N GLU A 251 -10.53 -10.30 -9.93
CA GLU A 251 -10.88 -10.20 -8.52
C GLU A 251 -9.94 -9.21 -7.83
N TYR A 252 -10.52 -8.25 -7.12
CA TYR A 252 -9.76 -7.26 -6.36
C TYR A 252 -10.60 -6.60 -5.28
N ASP A 253 -9.91 -6.16 -4.23
CA ASP A 253 -10.43 -5.30 -3.18
C ASP A 253 -10.02 -3.86 -3.44
N ALA A 254 -10.91 -2.92 -3.16
CA ALA A 254 -10.63 -1.50 -3.26
C ALA A 254 -11.16 -0.75 -2.03
N LEU A 255 -10.29 0.06 -1.44
CA LEU A 255 -10.62 0.99 -0.38
C LEU A 255 -10.16 2.38 -0.79
N LEU A 256 -11.12 3.25 -1.11
CA LEU A 256 -10.86 4.57 -1.65
C LEU A 256 -11.40 5.64 -0.70
N PHE A 257 -10.72 6.77 -0.67
CA PHE A 257 -11.06 7.91 0.16
C PHE A 257 -11.11 9.19 -0.69
N VAL A 258 -12.16 9.96 -0.49
CA VAL A 258 -12.22 11.35 -0.95
C VAL A 258 -11.78 12.22 0.21
N PRO A 259 -10.67 12.97 0.11
CA PRO A 259 -10.21 13.86 1.18
C PRO A 259 -11.27 14.89 1.58
N GLY A 260 -11.29 15.26 2.85
CA GLY A 260 -12.16 16.35 3.35
C GLY A 260 -11.75 17.73 2.83
N ARG A 261 -10.45 17.89 2.52
CA ARG A 261 -9.87 19.12 1.95
C ARG A 261 -8.96 18.79 0.79
N ALA A 262 -8.89 19.70 -0.16
CA ALA A 262 -7.94 19.58 -1.26
C ALA A 262 -6.51 19.69 -0.72
N PRO A 263 -5.62 18.75 -1.10
CA PRO A 263 -4.20 18.88 -0.82
C PRO A 263 -3.68 20.22 -1.34
N PHE A 264 -2.82 20.85 -0.55
CA PHE A 264 -2.29 22.18 -0.87
C PHE A 264 -1.56 22.19 -2.22
N ASP A 265 -0.91 21.08 -2.56
CA ASP A 265 -0.13 20.85 -3.78
C ASP A 265 -0.92 20.25 -4.95
N LEU A 266 -2.25 20.04 -4.82
CA LEU A 266 -3.10 19.39 -5.83
C LEU A 266 -2.95 19.96 -7.26
N TYR A 267 -2.61 21.23 -7.36
CA TYR A 267 -2.40 21.92 -8.65
C TYR A 267 -0.93 22.19 -8.95
N SER A 268 -0.02 21.68 -8.15
CA SER A 268 1.42 21.71 -8.40
C SER A 268 1.80 20.70 -9.49
N LYS A 269 2.94 20.96 -10.15
CA LYS A 269 3.53 19.98 -11.08
C LYS A 269 4.13 18.77 -10.35
N ASP A 270 4.45 18.94 -9.08
CA ASP A 270 5.06 17.91 -8.23
C ASP A 270 4.00 17.04 -7.53
N TYR A 271 2.69 17.33 -7.77
CA TYR A 271 1.62 16.50 -7.23
C TYR A 271 1.56 15.15 -7.93
N GLU A 272 1.82 14.11 -7.20
CA GLU A 272 1.74 12.73 -7.66
C GLU A 272 0.39 12.12 -7.28
N LYS A 273 -0.45 11.93 -8.29
CA LYS A 273 -1.71 11.17 -8.14
C LYS A 273 -1.42 9.67 -8.12
N GLY A 274 -2.34 8.90 -7.62
CA GLY A 274 -2.29 7.44 -7.71
C GLY A 274 -2.84 6.74 -6.47
N LEU A 275 -3.14 5.47 -6.65
CA LEU A 275 -3.56 4.58 -5.57
C LEU A 275 -2.43 3.60 -5.25
N ALA A 276 -2.31 3.23 -3.98
CA ALA A 276 -1.41 2.17 -3.59
C ALA A 276 -1.90 0.84 -4.18
N LEU A 277 -1.05 0.18 -4.94
CA LEU A 277 -1.34 -1.08 -5.60
C LEU A 277 -0.67 -2.23 -4.85
N TYR A 278 -1.48 -3.15 -4.38
CA TYR A 278 -1.05 -4.37 -3.74
C TYR A 278 -1.34 -5.58 -4.63
N SER A 279 -0.54 -6.61 -4.48
CA SER A 279 -0.81 -7.94 -5.02
C SER A 279 -0.53 -8.95 -3.93
N SER A 280 -1.54 -9.75 -3.58
CA SER A 280 -1.46 -10.74 -2.49
C SER A 280 -0.91 -10.13 -1.20
N ASN A 281 -1.43 -8.97 -0.77
CA ASN A 281 -1.06 -8.22 0.43
C ASN A 281 0.36 -7.60 0.43
N VAL A 282 1.08 -7.66 -0.70
CA VAL A 282 2.40 -7.04 -0.83
C VAL A 282 2.29 -5.76 -1.65
N LEU A 283 2.87 -4.68 -1.15
CA LEU A 283 2.91 -3.41 -1.87
C LEU A 283 3.75 -3.54 -3.14
N ILE A 284 3.15 -3.25 -4.28
CA ILE A 284 3.81 -3.27 -5.59
C ILE A 284 4.20 -1.86 -6.01
N MET A 285 3.26 -0.91 -5.87
CA MET A 285 3.47 0.50 -6.21
C MET A 285 2.76 1.35 -5.17
N ASP A 286 3.44 2.34 -4.64
CA ASP A 286 2.84 3.27 -3.67
C ASP A 286 1.83 4.22 -4.34
N LYS A 287 2.10 4.62 -5.58
CA LYS A 287 1.24 5.51 -6.38
C LYS A 287 1.11 4.99 -7.81
N CYS A 288 0.11 4.15 -8.05
CA CYS A 288 -0.23 3.69 -9.39
C CYS A 288 -1.12 4.74 -10.08
N GLU A 289 -0.52 5.59 -10.90
CA GLU A 289 -1.19 6.69 -11.61
C GLU A 289 -2.25 6.21 -12.61
N GLU A 290 -2.06 5.02 -13.18
CA GLU A 290 -2.94 4.46 -14.22
C GLU A 290 -4.32 4.06 -13.70
N LEU A 291 -4.47 3.91 -12.38
CA LEU A 291 -5.73 3.54 -11.74
C LEU A 291 -6.73 4.68 -11.68
N LEU A 292 -6.29 5.92 -11.81
CA LEU A 292 -7.15 7.10 -11.70
C LEU A 292 -6.98 8.04 -12.91
N PRO A 293 -8.07 8.51 -13.51
CA PRO A 293 -8.01 9.63 -14.43
C PRO A 293 -7.64 10.92 -13.68
N ASP A 294 -7.06 11.89 -14.37
CA ASP A 294 -6.56 13.14 -13.77
C ASP A 294 -7.63 13.88 -12.95
N TYR A 295 -8.87 13.88 -13.42
CA TYR A 295 -9.98 14.56 -12.74
C TYR A 295 -10.43 13.88 -11.42
N PHE A 296 -9.99 12.65 -11.15
CA PHE A 296 -10.13 11.97 -9.88
C PHE A 296 -8.79 11.77 -9.15
N GLY A 297 -7.74 12.46 -9.61
CA GLY A 297 -6.41 12.36 -9.03
C GLY A 297 -6.31 12.77 -7.55
N PHE A 298 -7.32 13.43 -7.01
CA PHE A 298 -7.41 13.74 -5.57
C PHE A 298 -7.84 12.54 -4.70
N VAL A 299 -8.38 11.48 -5.31
CA VAL A 299 -8.78 10.28 -4.58
C VAL A 299 -7.53 9.54 -4.11
N ARG A 300 -7.53 9.14 -2.85
CA ARG A 300 -6.48 8.34 -2.22
C ARG A 300 -7.03 6.96 -1.90
N GLY A 301 -6.17 5.98 -1.72
CA GLY A 301 -6.63 4.65 -1.34
C GLY A 301 -5.74 3.54 -1.82
N VAL A 302 -6.31 2.34 -1.75
CA VAL A 302 -5.63 1.08 -1.99
C VAL A 302 -6.44 0.22 -2.95
N VAL A 303 -5.74 -0.49 -3.83
CA VAL A 303 -6.29 -1.58 -4.65
C VAL A 303 -5.41 -2.80 -4.43
N ASP A 304 -6.01 -3.94 -4.10
CA ASP A 304 -5.31 -5.21 -3.89
C ASP A 304 -5.92 -6.29 -4.77
N SER A 305 -5.13 -6.93 -5.62
CA SER A 305 -5.56 -7.99 -6.51
C SER A 305 -4.52 -9.10 -6.61
N SER A 306 -4.97 -10.34 -6.40
CA SER A 306 -4.14 -11.52 -6.62
C SER A 306 -3.97 -11.89 -8.10
N ASP A 307 -4.87 -11.38 -8.97
CA ASP A 307 -4.94 -11.72 -10.40
C ASP A 307 -3.98 -10.90 -11.26
N LEU A 308 -3.28 -9.92 -10.68
CA LEU A 308 -2.36 -9.08 -11.44
C LEU A 308 -1.16 -9.89 -11.92
N THR A 309 -0.96 -9.90 -13.23
CA THR A 309 0.25 -10.46 -13.83
C THR A 309 1.41 -9.48 -13.62
N LEU A 310 2.24 -9.77 -12.62
CA LEU A 310 3.43 -8.99 -12.33
C LEU A 310 4.56 -9.41 -13.27
N ASN A 311 5.39 -8.45 -13.70
CA ASN A 311 6.68 -8.77 -14.32
C ASN A 311 7.76 -8.95 -13.24
N ILE A 312 8.94 -9.41 -13.67
CA ILE A 312 10.07 -9.74 -12.78
C ILE A 312 10.49 -8.51 -11.95
N SER A 313 10.52 -7.32 -12.55
CA SER A 313 10.95 -6.08 -11.87
C SER A 313 9.89 -5.44 -10.99
N ARG A 314 8.62 -5.87 -11.11
CA ARG A 314 7.44 -5.24 -10.48
C ARG A 314 7.23 -3.76 -10.83
N GLU A 315 8.10 -3.18 -11.65
CA GLU A 315 8.09 -1.74 -11.99
C GLU A 315 7.25 -1.41 -13.21
N THR A 316 6.99 -2.36 -14.09
CA THR A 316 6.32 -2.12 -15.38
C THR A 316 5.02 -2.89 -15.49
N LEU A 317 4.00 -2.43 -14.79
CA LEU A 317 2.60 -2.78 -15.11
C LEU A 317 2.04 -1.90 -16.23
N GLN A 318 2.89 -1.01 -16.81
CA GLN A 318 2.50 -0.06 -17.84
C GLN A 318 1.86 -0.78 -19.04
N HIS A 319 0.65 -0.34 -19.40
CA HIS A 319 -0.19 -0.88 -20.48
C HIS A 319 -0.83 -2.26 -20.22
N ASN A 320 -0.91 -2.71 -18.98
CA ASN A 320 -1.63 -3.93 -18.66
C ASN A 320 -3.14 -3.73 -18.90
N GLY A 321 -3.76 -4.62 -19.70
CA GLY A 321 -5.20 -4.63 -19.91
C GLY A 321 -6.01 -4.79 -18.63
N GLN A 322 -5.46 -5.47 -17.63
CA GLN A 322 -6.04 -5.69 -16.32
C GLN A 322 -6.14 -4.37 -15.53
N LEU A 323 -5.06 -3.58 -15.46
CA LEU A 323 -5.09 -2.26 -14.78
C LEU A 323 -6.11 -1.32 -15.41
N ARG A 324 -6.18 -1.29 -16.75
CA ARG A 324 -7.18 -0.47 -17.44
C ARG A 324 -8.62 -0.91 -17.17
N ALA A 325 -8.86 -2.22 -16.99
CA ALA A 325 -10.18 -2.73 -16.63
C ALA A 325 -10.55 -2.32 -15.20
N ILE A 326 -9.61 -2.44 -14.26
CA ILE A 326 -9.77 -1.97 -12.87
C ILE A 326 -10.04 -0.46 -12.87
N ALA A 327 -9.20 0.36 -13.53
CA ALA A 327 -9.33 1.81 -13.58
C ALA A 327 -10.72 2.27 -14.06
N ARG A 328 -11.26 1.67 -15.13
CA ARG A 328 -12.61 1.96 -15.62
C ARG A 328 -13.71 1.62 -14.62
N ARG A 329 -13.51 0.58 -13.82
CA ARG A 329 -14.50 0.18 -12.80
C ARG A 329 -14.41 1.10 -11.58
N LEU A 330 -13.20 1.49 -11.17
CA LEU A 330 -12.96 2.51 -10.14
C LEU A 330 -13.59 3.84 -10.52
N GLU A 331 -13.34 4.33 -11.74
CA GLU A 331 -13.93 5.56 -12.26
C GLU A 331 -15.45 5.58 -12.14
N LYS A 332 -16.10 4.49 -12.60
CA LYS A 332 -17.56 4.35 -12.51
C LYS A 332 -18.04 4.33 -11.05
N LYS A 333 -17.31 3.65 -10.16
CA LYS A 333 -17.67 3.55 -8.75
C LYS A 333 -17.53 4.88 -8.04
N ILE A 334 -16.42 5.60 -8.26
CA ILE A 334 -16.21 6.94 -7.73
C ILE A 334 -17.30 7.90 -8.20
N LYS A 335 -17.60 7.91 -9.52
CA LYS A 335 -18.69 8.71 -10.09
C LYS A 335 -20.02 8.42 -9.40
N ALA A 336 -20.39 7.15 -9.28
CA ALA A 336 -21.65 6.74 -8.66
C ALA A 336 -21.75 7.16 -7.20
N ASP A 337 -20.66 7.01 -6.45
CA ASP A 337 -20.62 7.37 -5.03
C ASP A 337 -20.72 8.88 -4.80
N LEU A 338 -20.02 9.68 -5.63
CA LEU A 338 -20.15 11.13 -5.63
C LEU A 338 -21.56 11.59 -6.03
N ALA A 339 -22.20 10.91 -6.98
CA ALA A 339 -23.59 11.19 -7.34
C ALA A 339 -24.55 10.86 -6.19
N ASN A 340 -24.38 9.72 -5.52
CA ASN A 340 -25.15 9.39 -4.33
C ASN A 340 -24.96 10.44 -3.22
N MET A 341 -23.71 10.85 -2.95
CA MET A 341 -23.44 11.91 -2.00
C MET A 341 -24.16 13.22 -2.36
N ARG A 342 -24.20 13.59 -3.65
CA ARG A 342 -24.93 14.77 -4.13
C ARG A 342 -26.43 14.67 -3.85
N ASP A 343 -27.01 13.49 -4.01
CA ASP A 343 -28.43 13.27 -3.92
C ASP A 343 -28.88 13.03 -2.47
N ASP A 344 -28.06 12.35 -1.66
CA ASP A 344 -28.38 11.99 -0.28
C ASP A 344 -27.97 13.07 0.75
N ASP A 345 -26.80 13.72 0.53
CA ASP A 345 -26.27 14.79 1.40
C ASP A 345 -25.71 15.95 0.57
N ARG A 346 -26.63 16.80 0.13
CA ARG A 346 -26.29 17.97 -0.68
C ARG A 346 -25.30 18.91 0.01
N THR A 347 -25.39 19.06 1.32
CA THR A 347 -24.52 19.96 2.08
C THR A 347 -23.08 19.44 2.09
N ALA A 348 -22.89 18.16 2.33
CA ALA A 348 -21.57 17.55 2.24
C ALA A 348 -21.01 17.60 0.81
N TYR A 349 -21.88 17.37 -0.20
CA TYR A 349 -21.48 17.45 -1.59
C TYR A 349 -21.06 18.87 -2.01
N GLU A 350 -21.74 19.90 -1.55
CA GLU A 350 -21.36 21.29 -1.83
C GLU A 350 -19.99 21.63 -1.24
N LYS A 351 -19.69 21.17 -0.02
CA LYS A 351 -18.35 21.30 0.58
C LYS A 351 -17.28 20.58 -0.23
N PHE A 352 -17.57 19.36 -0.65
CA PHE A 352 -16.71 18.61 -1.57
C PHE A 352 -16.48 19.39 -2.88
N PHE A 353 -17.54 19.93 -3.47
CA PHE A 353 -17.47 20.66 -4.72
C PHE A 353 -16.70 21.98 -4.61
N GLU A 354 -16.73 22.65 -3.47
CA GLU A 354 -15.86 23.81 -3.18
C GLU A 354 -14.38 23.45 -3.29
N GLN A 355 -14.01 22.28 -2.81
CA GLN A 355 -12.62 21.80 -2.82
C GLN A 355 -12.18 21.28 -4.21
N PHE A 356 -13.00 20.46 -4.84
CA PHE A 356 -12.61 19.65 -6.00
C PHE A 356 -13.37 20.01 -7.29
N GLY A 357 -14.38 20.87 -7.23
CA GLY A 357 -15.19 21.23 -8.40
C GLY A 357 -14.38 21.84 -9.54
N ARG A 358 -13.29 22.53 -9.23
CA ARG A 358 -12.37 23.05 -10.25
C ARG A 358 -11.68 21.90 -11.00
N THR A 359 -11.25 20.87 -10.31
CA THR A 359 -10.59 19.67 -10.91
C THR A 359 -11.57 18.95 -11.84
N LEU A 360 -12.84 18.77 -11.41
CA LEU A 360 -13.88 18.14 -12.22
C LEU A 360 -14.17 18.97 -13.50
N LYS A 361 -14.31 20.28 -13.37
CA LYS A 361 -14.50 21.18 -14.53
C LYS A 361 -13.32 21.13 -15.48
N PHE A 362 -12.10 21.14 -14.92
CA PHE A 362 -10.87 21.08 -15.70
C PHE A 362 -10.72 19.74 -16.44
N GLY A 363 -11.19 18.64 -15.87
CA GLY A 363 -11.21 17.32 -16.50
C GLY A 363 -12.02 17.30 -17.82
N ILE A 364 -13.17 17.99 -17.85
CA ILE A 364 -13.95 18.13 -19.10
C ILE A 364 -13.20 18.99 -20.11
N TYR A 365 -12.58 20.08 -19.68
CA TYR A 365 -11.80 20.96 -20.54
C TYR A 365 -10.59 20.24 -21.13
N GLN A 366 -9.80 19.59 -20.30
CA GLN A 366 -8.57 18.89 -20.69
C GLN A 366 -8.85 17.70 -21.63
N SER A 367 -9.96 17.01 -21.42
CA SER A 367 -10.41 15.92 -22.29
C SER A 367 -11.06 16.38 -23.60
N TYR A 368 -11.05 17.67 -23.90
CA TYR A 368 -11.77 18.24 -25.03
C TYR A 368 -13.27 17.84 -25.06
N GLY A 369 -13.88 17.74 -23.88
CA GLY A 369 -15.28 17.38 -23.71
C GLY A 369 -15.57 15.88 -23.72
N MET A 370 -14.59 15.01 -23.88
CA MET A 370 -14.84 13.55 -23.83
C MET A 370 -15.32 13.07 -22.47
N ALA A 371 -14.90 13.71 -21.39
CA ALA A 371 -15.32 13.38 -20.02
C ALA A 371 -16.69 13.98 -19.63
N LYS A 372 -17.40 14.67 -20.54
CA LYS A 372 -18.67 15.34 -20.20
C LYS A 372 -19.76 14.39 -19.72
N ASP A 373 -19.83 13.19 -20.29
CA ASP A 373 -20.85 12.20 -19.93
C ASP A 373 -20.53 11.53 -18.58
N THR A 374 -19.25 11.54 -18.19
CA THR A 374 -18.82 11.07 -16.88
C THR A 374 -19.02 12.13 -15.80
N LEU A 375 -18.63 13.38 -16.06
CA LEU A 375 -18.52 14.41 -15.05
C LEU A 375 -19.66 15.43 -15.06
N GLY A 376 -20.42 15.55 -16.15
CA GLY A 376 -21.43 16.61 -16.33
C GLY A 376 -22.46 16.65 -15.21
N ASP A 377 -22.92 15.48 -14.76
CA ASP A 377 -23.92 15.36 -13.68
C ASP A 377 -23.36 15.73 -12.30
N LEU A 378 -22.03 15.69 -12.15
CA LEU A 378 -21.33 16.04 -10.91
C LEU A 378 -21.08 17.55 -10.77
N LEU A 379 -21.29 18.34 -11.81
CA LEU A 379 -20.98 19.76 -11.77
C LEU A 379 -22.10 20.57 -11.15
N LEU A 380 -21.67 21.51 -10.32
CA LEU A 380 -22.57 22.53 -9.73
C LEU A 380 -22.25 23.91 -10.30
N PHE A 381 -23.30 24.70 -10.47
CA PHE A 381 -23.26 26.10 -10.90
C PHE A 381 -24.15 26.94 -10.02
N TYR A 382 -23.74 28.17 -9.74
CA TYR A 382 -24.56 29.08 -8.96
C TYR A 382 -25.73 29.58 -9.78
N SER A 383 -26.95 29.37 -9.31
CA SER A 383 -28.16 29.90 -9.91
C SER A 383 -28.53 31.24 -9.26
N ALA A 384 -28.48 32.32 -10.06
CA ALA A 384 -28.89 33.65 -9.59
C ALA A 384 -30.37 33.68 -9.22
N LYS A 385 -31.23 32.86 -9.86
CA LYS A 385 -32.64 32.75 -9.57
C LYS A 385 -32.92 32.02 -8.23
N GLU A 386 -32.22 30.89 -8.04
CA GLU A 386 -32.40 30.02 -6.87
C GLU A 386 -31.55 30.47 -5.68
N GLN A 387 -30.58 31.38 -5.90
CA GLN A 387 -29.61 31.86 -4.90
C GLN A 387 -28.85 30.71 -4.22
N LYS A 388 -28.55 29.63 -5.00
CA LYS A 388 -27.84 28.45 -4.52
C LYS A 388 -27.11 27.71 -5.64
N MET A 389 -26.28 26.75 -5.29
CA MET A 389 -25.66 25.84 -6.22
C MET A 389 -26.68 24.85 -6.78
N VAL A 390 -26.70 24.66 -8.11
CA VAL A 390 -27.60 23.73 -8.80
C VAL A 390 -26.83 22.93 -9.86
N THR A 391 -27.31 21.72 -10.16
CA THR A 391 -26.85 20.98 -11.32
C THR A 391 -27.46 21.56 -12.61
N LEU A 392 -26.89 21.20 -13.77
CA LEU A 392 -27.49 21.57 -15.05
C LEU A 392 -28.90 20.96 -15.24
N GLN A 393 -29.11 19.73 -14.74
CA GLN A 393 -30.40 19.07 -14.80
C GLN A 393 -31.44 19.82 -13.94
N GLU A 394 -31.12 20.16 -12.69
CA GLU A 394 -31.97 20.96 -11.82
C GLU A 394 -32.36 22.32 -12.44
N TYR A 395 -31.43 22.93 -13.19
CA TYR A 395 -31.70 24.14 -13.94
C TYR A 395 -32.70 23.89 -15.08
N VAL A 396 -32.48 22.84 -15.87
CA VAL A 396 -33.34 22.47 -17.01
C VAL A 396 -34.75 22.13 -16.56
N ASP A 397 -34.89 21.37 -15.47
CA ASP A 397 -36.19 20.98 -14.92
C ASP A 397 -37.05 22.18 -14.48
N LYS A 398 -36.42 23.32 -14.18
CA LYS A 398 -37.06 24.56 -13.76
C LYS A 398 -37.13 25.62 -14.83
N MET A 399 -36.67 25.31 -16.06
CA MET A 399 -36.76 26.23 -17.18
C MET A 399 -38.22 26.47 -17.60
N PRO A 400 -38.61 27.71 -17.95
CA PRO A 400 -39.86 27.95 -18.65
C PRO A 400 -39.94 27.13 -19.94
N ALA A 401 -41.14 26.64 -20.29
CA ALA A 401 -41.35 25.81 -21.49
C ALA A 401 -40.91 26.49 -22.80
N GLU A 402 -40.88 27.81 -22.83
CA GLU A 402 -40.47 28.63 -23.97
C GLU A 402 -38.95 28.83 -24.05
N GLN A 403 -38.22 28.57 -22.97
CA GLN A 403 -36.78 28.72 -22.90
C GLN A 403 -36.08 27.55 -23.58
N LYS A 404 -35.28 27.80 -24.62
CA LYS A 404 -34.58 26.76 -25.38
C LYS A 404 -33.12 26.56 -25.00
N TYR A 405 -32.54 27.49 -24.28
CA TYR A 405 -31.10 27.53 -23.99
C TYR A 405 -30.85 27.74 -22.49
N ILE A 406 -29.73 27.20 -22.02
CA ILE A 406 -29.18 27.53 -20.71
C ILE A 406 -28.41 28.84 -20.84
N TYR A 407 -28.81 29.88 -20.08
CA TYR A 407 -28.10 31.15 -20.02
C TYR A 407 -27.07 31.12 -18.91
N PHE A 408 -25.85 31.54 -19.20
CA PHE A 408 -24.79 31.62 -18.23
C PHE A 408 -23.98 32.91 -18.38
N ALA A 409 -23.37 33.35 -17.28
CA ALA A 409 -22.37 34.41 -17.28
C ALA A 409 -21.11 33.85 -16.57
N ALA A 410 -19.96 34.14 -17.14
CA ALA A 410 -18.69 33.80 -16.54
C ALA A 410 -17.97 35.06 -16.07
N GLY A 411 -17.47 35.08 -14.87
CA GLY A 411 -16.71 36.19 -14.29
C GLY A 411 -16.69 36.15 -12.77
N ASP A 412 -15.82 36.95 -12.20
CA ASP A 412 -15.81 37.19 -10.76
C ASP A 412 -17.09 37.95 -10.35
N SER A 413 -17.49 37.82 -9.10
CA SER A 413 -18.75 38.36 -8.55
C SER A 413 -18.99 39.84 -8.94
N CYS A 414 -17.95 40.65 -8.96
CA CYS A 414 -18.03 42.06 -9.29
C CYS A 414 -18.41 42.30 -10.76
N LEU A 415 -17.98 41.46 -11.70
CA LEU A 415 -18.31 41.57 -13.12
C LEU A 415 -19.72 41.10 -13.45
N LEU A 416 -20.28 40.18 -12.64
CA LEU A 416 -21.64 39.69 -12.81
C LEU A 416 -22.69 40.77 -12.52
N TYR A 417 -22.40 41.73 -11.62
CA TYR A 417 -23.29 42.85 -11.30
C TYR A 417 -23.25 43.97 -12.33
N THR A 418 -22.23 44.05 -13.19
CA THR A 418 -22.06 45.09 -14.21
C THR A 418 -22.49 44.62 -15.59
N SER A 419 -22.74 43.34 -15.76
CA SER A 419 -23.21 42.78 -17.05
C SER A 419 -24.73 42.96 -17.16
N PRO A 420 -25.27 43.62 -18.24
CA PRO A 420 -26.70 43.73 -18.42
C PRO A 420 -27.31 42.33 -18.54
N SER A 421 -28.20 41.99 -17.63
CA SER A 421 -28.93 40.71 -17.67
C SER A 421 -29.78 40.65 -18.97
N PRO A 422 -29.85 39.49 -19.63
CA PRO A 422 -30.81 39.28 -20.74
C PRO A 422 -32.29 39.49 -20.31
N ARG A 423 -32.56 39.62 -19.01
CA ARG A 423 -33.90 39.94 -18.45
C ARG A 423 -34.24 41.42 -18.46
N ASP A 424 -33.23 42.27 -18.68
CA ASP A 424 -33.42 43.74 -18.70
C ASP A 424 -33.66 44.29 -20.12
N ARG A 425 -33.96 43.40 -21.08
CA ARG A 425 -34.34 43.71 -22.46
C ARG A 425 -35.72 43.20 -22.79
#